data_e54aead1d8feb3c9a679d8c16b5e6e5f
#
_entry.id   e54aead1d8feb3c9a679d8c16b5e6e5f
#
_cell.length_a   1.000
_cell.length_b   1.000
_cell.length_c   1.000
_cell.angle_alpha   90.00
_cell.angle_beta   90.00
_cell.angle_gamma   90.00
#
_symmetry.space_group_name_H-M   'P 1'
#
loop_
_entity.id
_entity.type
_entity.pdbx_description
1 polymer ?
#
loop_
_entity_poly.entity_id
_entity_poly.type
_entity_poly.pdbx_seq_one_letter_code
_entity_poly.pdbx_strand_id
1 'polypeptide(L)'
;TLKTASFNKMRMCVFPKDYIFNKNEPVYYPFEKGSDGEWDFTRYDVDFFRHFERRVEELGDLGIEADLILFHPYDRWGFSTMPHERDYAYLRYLVARLSSYANVWWSMANEYDFMLRDKPMEVWDRFFDIVCSGDPYGHLRSIHNGRYEHSYDHTKEGVTHVCVQYWDVKRMRQWRAQYGKPVIDDECEYEGNIKRNWGNITARELVHRFWISVCYGGYAGHGE
;
A
#
# COMPACT_ATOMS: atom_id res chain seq x y z
N THR A 1 7.06 16.00 -13.49
CA THR A 1 7.53 14.63 -13.77
C THR A 1 6.35 13.70 -13.97
N LEU A 2 5.37 13.64 -13.04
CA LEU A 2 4.19 12.75 -13.17
C LEU A 2 3.34 13.03 -14.42
N LYS A 3 3.19 14.30 -14.84
CA LYS A 3 2.45 14.68 -16.06
C LYS A 3 2.98 14.04 -17.36
N THR A 4 4.22 13.62 -17.37
CA THR A 4 4.89 13.03 -18.54
C THR A 4 5.22 11.56 -18.35
N ALA A 5 4.97 11.02 -17.16
CA ALA A 5 5.14 9.61 -16.86
C ALA A 5 3.95 8.80 -17.41
N SER A 6 4.22 7.63 -17.94
CA SER A 6 3.19 6.74 -18.50
C SER A 6 2.47 5.89 -17.44
N PHE A 7 2.64 6.22 -16.16
CA PHE A 7 2.02 5.49 -15.04
C PHE A 7 0.66 6.09 -14.69
N ASN A 8 -0.29 5.25 -14.43
CA ASN A 8 -1.67 5.63 -14.09
C ASN A 8 -2.07 5.24 -12.65
N LYS A 9 -1.13 4.71 -11.87
CA LYS A 9 -1.32 4.38 -10.45
C LYS A 9 -0.06 4.75 -9.68
N MET A 10 -0.21 5.34 -8.49
CA MET A 10 0.87 5.62 -7.55
C MET A 10 0.56 5.02 -6.18
N ARG A 11 1.46 4.19 -5.66
CA ARG A 11 1.40 3.71 -4.28
C ARG A 11 1.95 4.76 -3.33
N MET A 12 1.20 5.06 -2.28
CA MET A 12 1.52 6.10 -1.30
C MET A 12 1.34 5.57 0.12
N CYS A 13 2.38 5.62 0.95
CA CYS A 13 2.25 5.33 2.36
C CYS A 13 1.53 6.47 3.09
N VAL A 14 0.52 6.14 3.92
CA VAL A 14 -0.10 7.12 4.82
C VAL A 14 0.86 7.45 5.96
N PHE A 15 1.44 6.43 6.61
CA PHE A 15 2.46 6.64 7.63
C PHE A 15 3.83 6.93 7.02
N PRO A 16 4.65 7.76 7.68
CA PRO A 16 6.03 7.99 7.26
C PRO A 16 6.84 6.68 7.32
N LYS A 17 7.78 6.53 6.38
CA LYS A 17 8.61 5.33 6.24
C LYS A 17 10.03 5.61 6.72
N ASP A 18 10.53 4.82 7.67
CA ASP A 18 11.93 4.78 8.07
C ASP A 18 12.57 3.51 7.53
N TYR A 19 13.42 3.68 6.54
CA TYR A 19 14.07 2.58 5.85
C TYR A 19 15.52 2.91 5.55
N ILE A 20 16.36 1.89 5.40
CA ILE A 20 17.82 2.11 5.28
C ILE A 20 18.19 3.03 4.10
N PHE A 21 17.37 3.11 3.07
CA PHE A 21 17.54 4.00 1.90
C PHE A 21 16.68 5.27 1.97
N ASN A 22 15.80 5.39 2.95
CA ASN A 22 14.98 6.57 3.18
C ASN A 22 14.80 6.80 4.69
N LYS A 23 15.59 7.74 5.24
CA LYS A 23 15.59 8.10 6.66
C LYS A 23 15.20 9.56 6.89
N ASN A 24 14.50 10.15 5.94
CA ASN A 24 14.09 11.54 6.06
C ASN A 24 13.01 11.70 7.14
N GLU A 25 13.15 12.74 7.95
CA GLU A 25 12.13 13.15 8.88
C GLU A 25 11.02 13.85 8.09
N PRO A 26 9.74 13.43 8.21
CA PRO A 26 8.64 14.09 7.50
C PRO A 26 8.33 15.45 8.11
N VAL A 27 7.74 16.35 7.31
CA VAL A 27 7.29 17.67 7.77
C VAL A 27 6.02 17.56 8.61
N TYR A 28 5.16 16.60 8.29
CA TYR A 28 3.88 16.37 8.96
C TYR A 28 3.77 14.93 9.43
N TYR A 29 3.02 14.72 10.50
CA TYR A 29 2.71 13.40 11.05
C TYR A 29 1.20 13.20 11.16
N PRO A 30 0.68 11.97 11.08
CA PRO A 30 -0.76 11.72 11.12
C PRO A 30 -1.41 11.93 12.50
N PHE A 31 -0.59 11.96 13.56
CA PHE A 31 -1.04 12.17 14.93
C PHE A 31 -0.32 13.34 15.59
N GLU A 32 -0.98 13.96 16.57
CA GLU A 32 -0.36 14.98 17.41
C GLU A 32 0.44 14.33 18.55
N LYS A 33 1.38 15.10 19.11
CA LYS A 33 2.07 14.69 20.34
C LYS A 33 1.33 15.19 21.58
N GLY A 34 1.34 14.38 22.62
CA GLY A 34 0.91 14.77 23.96
C GLY A 34 1.87 15.76 24.61
N SER A 35 1.50 16.24 25.80
CA SER A 35 2.34 17.13 26.61
C SER A 35 3.63 16.46 27.13
N ASP A 36 3.68 15.14 27.13
CA ASP A 36 4.83 14.31 27.46
C ASP A 36 5.80 14.09 26.29
N GLY A 37 5.43 14.57 25.09
CA GLY A 37 6.21 14.40 23.86
C GLY A 37 5.96 13.09 23.12
N GLU A 38 5.16 12.18 23.67
CA GLU A 38 4.77 10.92 23.04
C GLU A 38 3.59 11.11 22.06
N TRP A 39 3.40 10.18 21.13
CA TRP A 39 2.30 10.23 20.18
C TRP A 39 0.95 9.94 20.84
N ASP A 40 0.01 10.87 20.68
CA ASP A 40 -1.38 10.66 21.09
C ASP A 40 -2.20 10.09 19.92
N PHE A 41 -2.31 8.77 19.85
CA PHE A 41 -3.07 8.06 18.81
C PHE A 41 -4.59 8.30 18.87
N THR A 42 -5.05 9.20 19.74
CA THR A 42 -6.45 9.66 19.78
C THR A 42 -6.65 11.00 19.08
N ARG A 43 -5.56 11.70 18.77
CA ARG A 43 -5.58 13.06 18.22
C ARG A 43 -4.90 13.08 16.85
N TYR A 44 -5.71 13.26 15.81
CA TYR A 44 -5.25 13.34 14.43
C TYR A 44 -4.75 14.76 14.11
N ASP A 45 -3.59 14.84 13.46
CA ASP A 45 -3.10 16.12 12.91
C ASP A 45 -3.88 16.46 11.63
N VAL A 46 -4.76 17.45 11.75
CA VAL A 46 -5.64 17.86 10.64
C VAL A 46 -4.84 18.44 9.47
N ASP A 47 -3.69 19.09 9.73
CA ASP A 47 -2.87 19.69 8.66
C ASP A 47 -2.12 18.61 7.86
N PHE A 48 -1.71 17.50 8.52
CA PHE A 48 -1.23 16.32 7.82
C PHE A 48 -2.30 15.80 6.84
N PHE A 49 -3.53 15.56 7.31
CA PHE A 49 -4.57 15.00 6.46
C PHE A 49 -5.00 15.95 5.34
N ARG A 50 -5.08 17.25 5.58
CA ARG A 50 -5.30 18.26 4.53
C ARG A 50 -4.19 18.26 3.48
N HIS A 51 -2.94 18.09 3.92
CA HIS A 51 -1.82 17.96 2.98
C HIS A 51 -1.94 16.67 2.16
N PHE A 52 -2.27 15.56 2.80
CA PHE A 52 -2.43 14.26 2.15
C PHE A 52 -3.59 14.27 1.14
N GLU A 53 -4.74 14.82 1.51
CA GLU A 53 -5.90 14.99 0.63
C GLU A 53 -5.54 15.78 -0.65
N ARG A 54 -4.81 16.90 -0.51
CA ARG A 54 -4.34 17.65 -1.68
C ARG A 54 -3.46 16.82 -2.62
N ARG A 55 -2.66 15.88 -2.09
CA ARG A 55 -1.86 14.97 -2.95
C ARG A 55 -2.74 13.98 -3.69
N VAL A 56 -3.78 13.46 -3.04
CA VAL A 56 -4.78 12.59 -3.68
C VAL A 56 -5.54 13.34 -4.80
N GLU A 57 -5.98 14.57 -4.53
CA GLU A 57 -6.62 15.45 -5.52
C GLU A 57 -5.71 15.70 -6.73
N GLU A 58 -4.46 16.10 -6.50
CA GLU A 58 -3.49 16.35 -7.57
C GLU A 58 -3.21 15.11 -8.44
N LEU A 59 -3.21 13.92 -7.85
CA LEU A 59 -3.12 12.68 -8.62
C LEU A 59 -4.38 12.48 -9.46
N GLY A 60 -5.56 12.70 -8.90
CA GLY A 60 -6.83 12.64 -9.63
C GLY A 60 -6.88 13.59 -10.82
N ASP A 61 -6.43 14.84 -10.65
CA ASP A 61 -6.33 15.84 -11.71
C ASP A 61 -5.39 15.41 -12.85
N LEU A 62 -4.42 14.53 -12.55
CA LEU A 62 -3.52 13.94 -13.52
C LEU A 62 -4.04 12.63 -14.13
N GLY A 63 -5.21 12.13 -13.70
CA GLY A 63 -5.73 10.83 -14.09
C GLY A 63 -4.95 9.66 -13.50
N ILE A 64 -4.36 9.85 -12.32
CA ILE A 64 -3.55 8.84 -11.62
C ILE A 64 -4.31 8.34 -10.40
N GLU A 65 -4.41 7.01 -10.27
CA GLU A 65 -4.98 6.34 -9.10
C GLU A 65 -4.02 6.45 -7.90
N ALA A 66 -4.58 6.78 -6.75
CA ALA A 66 -3.88 6.85 -5.47
C ALA A 66 -4.08 5.53 -4.70
N ASP A 67 -3.12 4.61 -4.80
CA ASP A 67 -3.12 3.34 -4.07
C ASP A 67 -2.52 3.56 -2.68
N LEU A 68 -3.40 3.75 -1.69
CA LEU A 68 -3.04 4.18 -0.34
C LEU A 68 -2.62 3.00 0.51
N ILE A 69 -1.34 2.94 0.87
CA ILE A 69 -0.78 1.95 1.79
C ILE A 69 -1.09 2.40 3.22
N LEU A 70 -1.99 1.68 3.89
CA LEU A 70 -2.53 2.05 5.19
C LEU A 70 -1.57 1.71 6.33
N PHE A 71 -0.83 0.59 6.21
CA PHE A 71 0.19 0.16 7.17
C PHE A 71 1.44 -0.36 6.45
N HIS A 72 2.58 -0.33 7.15
CA HIS A 72 3.83 -0.93 6.71
C HIS A 72 4.77 -1.18 7.92
N PRO A 73 5.76 -2.10 7.84
CA PRO A 73 6.63 -2.44 8.95
C PRO A 73 7.80 -1.44 9.17
N TYR A 74 8.02 -0.51 8.25
CA TYR A 74 9.17 0.39 8.21
C TYR A 74 8.92 1.65 9.05
N ASP A 75 8.97 1.48 10.35
CA ASP A 75 8.48 2.45 11.31
C ASP A 75 9.44 2.58 12.51
N ARG A 76 9.66 3.80 12.97
CA ARG A 76 10.38 4.11 14.21
C ARG A 76 9.57 5.00 15.16
N TRP A 77 8.35 5.32 14.78
CA TRP A 77 7.45 6.22 15.54
C TRP A 77 6.37 5.47 16.32
N GLY A 78 6.26 4.14 16.14
CA GLY A 78 5.31 3.29 16.82
C GLY A 78 3.95 3.15 16.12
N PHE A 79 3.79 3.68 14.88
CA PHE A 79 2.53 3.59 14.13
C PHE A 79 2.21 2.16 13.68
N SER A 80 3.24 1.35 13.36
CA SER A 80 3.06 -0.06 12.99
C SER A 80 2.65 -0.95 14.17
N THR A 81 2.90 -0.52 15.39
CA THR A 81 2.67 -1.28 16.63
C THR A 81 1.60 -0.64 17.53
N MET A 82 0.78 0.25 16.98
CA MET A 82 -0.36 0.83 17.71
C MET A 82 -1.28 -0.26 18.27
N PRO A 83 -1.93 -0.03 19.42
CA PRO A 83 -3.00 -0.90 19.91
C PRO A 83 -4.11 -1.06 18.85
N HIS A 84 -4.67 -2.27 18.70
CA HIS A 84 -5.64 -2.57 17.65
C HIS A 84 -6.86 -1.63 17.67
N GLU A 85 -7.32 -1.20 18.84
CA GLU A 85 -8.41 -0.22 18.93
C GLU A 85 -8.07 1.13 18.29
N ARG A 86 -6.78 1.52 18.32
CA ARG A 86 -6.29 2.72 17.65
C ARG A 86 -6.15 2.50 16.15
N ASP A 87 -5.70 1.32 15.73
CA ASP A 87 -5.72 0.93 14.32
C ASP A 87 -7.14 1.02 13.74
N TYR A 88 -8.13 0.47 14.45
CA TYR A 88 -9.53 0.49 14.00
C TYR A 88 -10.11 1.90 13.96
N ALA A 89 -9.79 2.74 14.93
CA ALA A 89 -10.20 4.14 14.93
C ALA A 89 -9.56 4.93 13.77
N TYR A 90 -8.26 4.72 13.56
CA TYR A 90 -7.52 5.29 12.44
C TYR A 90 -8.12 4.92 11.08
N LEU A 91 -8.41 3.64 10.86
CA LEU A 91 -9.02 3.19 9.59
C LEU A 91 -10.38 3.84 9.35
N ARG A 92 -11.25 3.89 10.37
CA ARG A 92 -12.55 4.56 10.24
C ARG A 92 -12.40 6.05 9.91
N TYR A 93 -11.46 6.72 10.57
CA TYR A 93 -11.18 8.13 10.31
C TYR A 93 -10.67 8.36 8.89
N LEU A 94 -9.71 7.55 8.45
CA LEU A 94 -9.10 7.64 7.13
C LEU A 94 -10.15 7.39 6.02
N VAL A 95 -10.94 6.32 6.14
CA VAL A 95 -11.99 6.00 5.18
C VAL A 95 -13.05 7.12 5.12
N ALA A 96 -13.49 7.63 6.27
CA ALA A 96 -14.45 8.74 6.32
C ALA A 96 -13.94 10.00 5.63
N ARG A 97 -12.62 10.24 5.63
CA ARG A 97 -12.01 11.41 4.97
C ARG A 97 -11.82 11.21 3.47
N LEU A 98 -11.40 10.03 3.04
CA LEU A 98 -10.85 9.82 1.71
C LEU A 98 -11.76 9.05 0.76
N SER A 99 -12.83 8.40 1.24
CA SER A 99 -13.71 7.61 0.38
C SER A 99 -14.48 8.43 -0.66
N SER A 100 -14.55 9.76 -0.52
CA SER A 100 -15.17 10.63 -1.53
C SER A 100 -14.31 10.89 -2.76
N TYR A 101 -13.02 10.54 -2.73
CA TYR A 101 -12.11 10.69 -3.85
C TYR A 101 -12.17 9.47 -4.76
N ALA A 102 -12.63 9.64 -6.00
CA ALA A 102 -12.88 8.55 -6.93
C ALA A 102 -11.63 7.76 -7.34
N ASN A 103 -10.44 8.36 -7.19
CA ASN A 103 -9.16 7.78 -7.56
C ASN A 103 -8.42 7.08 -6.40
N VAL A 104 -9.11 6.82 -5.28
CA VAL A 104 -8.51 6.12 -4.13
C VAL A 104 -8.61 4.60 -4.29
N TRP A 105 -7.52 3.90 -3.96
CA TRP A 105 -7.49 2.46 -3.71
C TRP A 105 -6.99 2.21 -2.29
N TRP A 106 -7.46 1.13 -1.66
CA TRP A 106 -7.09 0.78 -0.30
C TRP A 106 -6.13 -0.42 -0.28
N SER A 107 -4.85 -0.18 -0.06
CA SER A 107 -3.88 -1.25 0.23
C SER A 107 -3.74 -1.39 1.75
N MET A 108 -4.26 -2.47 2.34
CA MET A 108 -4.25 -2.66 3.79
C MET A 108 -2.84 -2.56 4.35
N ALA A 109 -1.86 -3.12 3.65
CA ALA A 109 -0.46 -2.95 4.02
C ALA A 109 0.49 -3.18 2.85
N ASN A 110 1.68 -2.60 2.97
CA ASN A 110 2.89 -3.09 2.34
C ASN A 110 3.53 -4.11 3.29
N GLU A 111 3.84 -5.32 2.76
CA GLU A 111 4.56 -6.36 3.48
C GLU A 111 3.96 -6.70 4.86
N TYR A 112 2.65 -6.96 4.88
CA TYR A 112 1.86 -7.20 6.08
C TYR A 112 2.42 -8.34 6.95
N ASP A 113 3.04 -9.33 6.32
CA ASP A 113 3.58 -10.53 6.96
C ASP A 113 4.74 -10.21 7.91
N PHE A 114 5.43 -9.10 7.74
CA PHE A 114 6.44 -8.64 8.70
C PHE A 114 5.84 -8.05 9.98
N MET A 115 4.53 -7.78 9.99
CA MET A 115 3.80 -7.27 11.15
C MET A 115 2.94 -8.33 11.85
N LEU A 116 2.97 -9.61 11.43
CA LEU A 116 2.11 -10.68 11.97
C LEU A 116 2.30 -10.93 13.46
N ARG A 117 3.44 -10.57 14.02
CA ARG A 117 3.67 -10.66 15.47
C ARG A 117 2.78 -9.68 16.26
N ASP A 118 2.63 -8.47 15.75
CA ASP A 118 1.93 -7.36 16.42
C ASP A 118 0.49 -7.23 15.92
N LYS A 119 0.23 -7.67 14.68
CA LYS A 119 -1.08 -7.65 14.01
C LYS A 119 -1.33 -9.03 13.38
N PRO A 120 -1.87 -10.01 14.16
CA PRO A 120 -2.17 -11.35 13.67
C PRO A 120 -3.26 -11.34 12.59
N MET A 121 -3.48 -12.48 11.91
CA MET A 121 -4.34 -12.56 10.71
C MET A 121 -5.77 -12.06 10.93
N GLU A 122 -6.34 -12.31 12.10
CA GLU A 122 -7.69 -11.84 12.44
C GLU A 122 -7.79 -10.30 12.51
N VAL A 123 -6.68 -9.62 12.80
CA VAL A 123 -6.62 -8.15 12.79
C VAL A 123 -6.65 -7.65 11.33
N TRP A 124 -5.92 -8.29 10.41
CA TRP A 124 -5.97 -7.96 8.98
C TRP A 124 -7.35 -8.20 8.38
N ASP A 125 -8.00 -9.31 8.76
CA ASP A 125 -9.38 -9.57 8.36
C ASP A 125 -10.32 -8.48 8.87
N ARG A 126 -10.14 -8.06 10.11
CA ARG A 126 -10.92 -6.95 10.69
C ARG A 126 -10.68 -5.61 10.00
N PHE A 127 -9.46 -5.36 9.50
CA PHE A 127 -9.17 -4.15 8.72
C PHE A 127 -9.97 -4.14 7.41
N PHE A 128 -10.03 -5.25 6.70
CA PHE A 128 -10.88 -5.37 5.51
C PHE A 128 -12.35 -5.11 5.84
N ASP A 129 -12.89 -5.69 6.94
CA ASP A 129 -14.27 -5.45 7.36
C ASP A 129 -14.55 -3.96 7.61
N ILE A 130 -13.63 -3.26 8.28
CA ILE A 130 -13.78 -1.84 8.60
C ILE A 130 -13.77 -1.01 7.31
N VAL A 131 -12.85 -1.26 6.41
CA VAL A 131 -12.75 -0.53 5.13
C VAL A 131 -13.96 -0.84 4.26
N CYS A 132 -14.35 -2.11 4.12
CA CYS A 132 -15.52 -2.50 3.33
C CYS A 132 -16.81 -1.88 3.83
N SER A 133 -17.01 -1.85 5.16
CA SER A 133 -18.24 -1.30 5.75
C SER A 133 -18.26 0.22 5.80
N GLY A 134 -17.09 0.85 5.84
CA GLY A 134 -16.95 2.30 5.93
C GLY A 134 -16.89 3.01 4.58
N ASP A 135 -16.58 2.30 3.50
CA ASP A 135 -16.44 2.84 2.15
C ASP A 135 -17.71 2.60 1.33
N PRO A 136 -18.59 3.63 1.18
CA PRO A 136 -19.87 3.47 0.48
C PRO A 136 -19.72 3.37 -1.04
N TYR A 137 -18.55 3.70 -1.59
CA TYR A 137 -18.31 3.73 -3.04
C TYR A 137 -17.67 2.43 -3.55
N GLY A 138 -17.18 1.56 -2.66
CA GLY A 138 -16.65 0.26 -3.03
C GLY A 138 -15.31 0.31 -3.78
N HIS A 139 -14.41 1.21 -3.38
CA HIS A 139 -13.07 1.33 -3.97
C HIS A 139 -12.30 0.01 -3.95
N LEU A 140 -11.29 -0.11 -4.80
CA LEU A 140 -10.46 -1.29 -4.88
C LEU A 140 -9.66 -1.52 -3.59
N ARG A 141 -9.54 -2.79 -3.18
CA ARG A 141 -8.92 -3.21 -1.92
C ARG A 141 -7.96 -4.36 -2.12
N SER A 142 -6.78 -4.23 -1.55
CA SER A 142 -5.74 -5.26 -1.61
C SER A 142 -4.92 -5.32 -0.33
N ILE A 143 -4.00 -6.26 -0.29
CA ILE A 143 -2.95 -6.36 0.73
C ILE A 143 -1.72 -6.98 0.08
N HIS A 144 -0.54 -6.51 0.46
CA HIS A 144 0.73 -6.83 -0.15
C HIS A 144 1.62 -7.64 0.82
N ASN A 145 2.17 -8.75 0.36
CA ASN A 145 3.10 -9.60 1.11
C ASN A 145 4.56 -9.19 0.88
N GLY A 146 5.43 -9.37 1.86
CA GLY A 146 6.88 -9.27 1.69
C GLY A 146 7.52 -10.61 1.29
N ARG A 147 6.97 -11.71 1.82
CA ARG A 147 7.43 -13.07 1.51
C ARG A 147 6.33 -13.86 0.83
N TYR A 148 6.65 -14.47 -0.30
CA TYR A 148 5.68 -15.23 -1.09
C TYR A 148 5.00 -16.35 -0.30
N GLU A 149 5.70 -16.99 0.63
CA GLU A 149 5.19 -18.06 1.49
C GLU A 149 4.07 -17.60 2.44
N HIS A 150 3.98 -16.29 2.64
CA HIS A 150 2.97 -15.63 3.48
C HIS A 150 1.95 -14.86 2.64
N SER A 151 1.60 -15.37 1.45
CA SER A 151 0.53 -14.77 0.65
C SER A 151 -0.79 -14.77 1.42
N TYR A 152 -1.49 -13.62 1.38
CA TYR A 152 -2.82 -13.51 1.97
C TYR A 152 -3.83 -14.35 1.18
N ASP A 153 -4.92 -14.74 1.83
CA ASP A 153 -6.01 -15.41 1.13
C ASP A 153 -6.81 -14.41 0.28
N HIS A 154 -6.38 -14.23 -0.96
CA HIS A 154 -7.02 -13.32 -1.91
C HIS A 154 -8.39 -13.83 -2.42
N THR A 155 -8.87 -15.01 -2.02
CA THR A 155 -10.24 -15.46 -2.33
C THR A 155 -11.29 -14.72 -1.52
N LYS A 156 -10.92 -14.14 -0.37
CA LYS A 156 -11.83 -13.42 0.54
C LYS A 156 -12.58 -12.31 -0.18
N GLU A 157 -13.88 -12.15 0.16
CA GLU A 157 -14.79 -11.22 -0.51
C GLU A 157 -14.33 -9.74 -0.42
N GLY A 158 -13.75 -9.35 0.72
CA GLY A 158 -13.23 -8.00 0.92
C GLY A 158 -12.08 -7.61 0.00
N VAL A 159 -11.36 -8.58 -0.58
CA VAL A 159 -10.24 -8.37 -1.51
C VAL A 159 -10.75 -8.24 -2.94
N THR A 160 -10.47 -7.14 -3.62
CA THR A 160 -10.93 -6.92 -5.00
C THR A 160 -9.95 -7.39 -6.06
N HIS A 161 -8.66 -7.36 -5.75
CA HIS A 161 -7.58 -7.80 -6.63
C HIS A 161 -6.43 -8.40 -5.84
N VAL A 162 -5.67 -9.25 -6.49
CA VAL A 162 -4.45 -9.87 -5.94
C VAL A 162 -3.32 -8.86 -6.07
N CYS A 163 -2.68 -8.52 -4.97
CA CYS A 163 -1.46 -7.74 -4.95
C CYS A 163 -0.32 -8.62 -4.43
N VAL A 164 0.75 -8.73 -5.18
CA VAL A 164 1.89 -9.59 -4.83
C VAL A 164 3.21 -8.86 -4.98
N GLN A 165 4.23 -9.40 -4.33
CA GLN A 165 5.63 -9.08 -4.53
C GLN A 165 6.35 -10.35 -4.93
N TYR A 166 6.78 -10.43 -6.21
CA TYR A 166 7.48 -11.63 -6.68
C TYR A 166 8.30 -11.38 -7.95
N TRP A 167 9.47 -11.96 -8.01
CA TRP A 167 10.38 -11.80 -9.13
C TRP A 167 9.95 -12.54 -10.42
N ASP A 168 9.21 -13.67 -10.30
CA ASP A 168 8.76 -14.46 -11.45
C ASP A 168 7.35 -14.06 -11.87
N VAL A 169 7.28 -13.01 -12.65
CA VAL A 169 6.02 -12.45 -13.20
C VAL A 169 5.26 -13.40 -14.14
N LYS A 170 5.86 -14.53 -14.58
CA LYS A 170 5.16 -15.53 -15.38
C LYS A 170 4.06 -16.24 -14.60
N ARG A 171 4.09 -16.15 -13.27
CA ARG A 171 3.05 -16.68 -12.40
C ARG A 171 1.72 -15.93 -12.45
N MET A 172 1.64 -14.77 -13.11
CA MET A 172 0.39 -14.02 -13.31
C MET A 172 -0.78 -14.90 -13.75
N ARG A 173 -0.56 -15.75 -14.74
CA ARG A 173 -1.59 -16.66 -15.23
C ARG A 173 -2.06 -17.66 -14.17
N GLN A 174 -1.14 -18.17 -13.35
CA GLN A 174 -1.44 -19.11 -12.28
C GLN A 174 -2.27 -18.43 -11.19
N TRP A 175 -1.85 -17.24 -10.74
CA TRP A 175 -2.58 -16.49 -9.71
C TRP A 175 -3.98 -16.07 -10.18
N ARG A 176 -4.11 -15.63 -11.43
CA ARG A 176 -5.43 -15.34 -12.02
C ARG A 176 -6.35 -16.56 -12.00
N ALA A 177 -5.83 -17.71 -12.38
CA ALA A 177 -6.61 -18.96 -12.37
C ALA A 177 -6.96 -19.38 -10.94
N GLN A 178 -6.04 -19.21 -10.00
CA GLN A 178 -6.21 -19.57 -8.60
C GLN A 178 -7.26 -18.71 -7.88
N TYR A 179 -7.21 -17.39 -8.09
CA TYR A 179 -8.03 -16.44 -7.32
C TYR A 179 -9.24 -15.90 -8.10
N GLY A 180 -9.28 -16.07 -9.42
CA GLY A 180 -10.36 -15.53 -10.25
C GLY A 180 -10.47 -14.01 -10.26
N LYS A 181 -9.40 -13.29 -9.91
CA LYS A 181 -9.33 -11.84 -9.75
C LYS A 181 -8.22 -11.23 -10.60
N PRO A 182 -8.27 -9.91 -10.88
CA PRO A 182 -7.11 -9.19 -11.43
C PRO A 182 -5.88 -9.38 -10.54
N VAL A 183 -4.69 -9.44 -11.15
CA VAL A 183 -3.42 -9.61 -10.43
C VAL A 183 -2.50 -8.46 -10.78
N ILE A 184 -1.91 -7.85 -9.76
CA ILE A 184 -0.90 -6.81 -9.86
C ILE A 184 0.33 -7.26 -9.09
N ASP A 185 1.47 -7.29 -9.74
CA ASP A 185 2.77 -7.45 -9.08
C ASP A 185 3.36 -6.04 -8.90
N ASP A 186 3.16 -5.47 -7.72
CA ASP A 186 3.57 -4.10 -7.43
C ASP A 186 5.08 -3.98 -7.19
N GLU A 187 5.75 -5.09 -6.90
CA GLU A 187 7.18 -5.12 -6.59
C GLU A 187 7.85 -6.33 -7.27
N CYS A 188 7.92 -6.30 -8.60
CA CYS A 188 8.57 -7.33 -9.40
C CYS A 188 10.10 -7.19 -9.50
N GLU A 189 10.74 -6.65 -8.47
CA GLU A 189 12.10 -6.12 -8.38
C GLU A 189 12.27 -4.77 -9.10
N TYR A 190 13.36 -4.06 -8.76
CA TYR A 190 13.59 -2.67 -9.17
C TYR A 190 14.83 -2.53 -10.03
N GLU A 191 14.78 -1.65 -11.01
CA GLU A 191 15.98 -1.16 -11.66
C GLU A 191 16.76 -0.26 -10.71
N GLY A 192 18.08 -0.18 -10.89
CA GLY A 192 18.88 0.75 -10.13
C GLY A 192 20.24 0.22 -9.70
N ASN A 193 20.73 0.72 -8.58
CA ASN A 193 22.09 0.45 -8.08
C ASN A 193 22.13 0.01 -6.61
N ILE A 194 21.02 -0.40 -6.06
CA ILE A 194 20.95 -0.94 -4.70
C ILE A 194 21.66 -2.30 -4.68
N LYS A 195 22.59 -2.50 -3.76
CA LYS A 195 23.33 -3.76 -3.63
C LYS A 195 22.49 -4.88 -2.98
N ARG A 196 21.34 -5.16 -3.57
CA ARG A 196 20.39 -6.22 -3.18
C ARG A 196 19.79 -6.81 -4.44
N ASN A 197 19.46 -8.09 -4.44
CA ASN A 197 18.90 -8.78 -5.61
C ASN A 197 17.66 -8.10 -6.17
N TRP A 198 16.85 -7.54 -5.31
CA TRP A 198 15.59 -6.88 -5.67
C TRP A 198 15.76 -5.46 -6.22
N GLY A 199 16.93 -4.82 -6.12
CA GLY A 199 17.11 -3.39 -6.40
C GLY A 199 18.22 -3.06 -7.42
N ASN A 200 18.59 -3.99 -8.29
CA ASN A 200 19.68 -3.80 -9.24
C ASN A 200 19.49 -4.50 -10.59
N ILE A 201 18.25 -4.81 -10.94
CA ILE A 201 17.97 -5.29 -12.29
C ILE A 201 18.17 -4.16 -13.31
N THR A 202 18.35 -4.49 -14.57
CA THR A 202 18.47 -3.49 -15.62
C THR A 202 17.10 -2.93 -16.01
N ALA A 203 17.06 -1.68 -16.52
CA ALA A 203 15.85 -1.09 -17.09
C ALA A 203 15.21 -1.98 -18.18
N ARG A 204 16.05 -2.64 -19.00
CA ARG A 204 15.58 -3.58 -20.02
C ARG A 204 14.87 -4.79 -19.40
N GLU A 205 15.40 -5.33 -18.31
CA GLU A 205 14.77 -6.44 -17.59
C GLU A 205 13.44 -6.02 -16.98
N LEU A 206 13.37 -4.83 -16.37
CA LEU A 206 12.13 -4.30 -15.81
C LEU A 206 11.04 -4.14 -16.89
N VAL A 207 11.37 -3.52 -18.02
CA VAL A 207 10.44 -3.39 -19.16
C VAL A 207 10.01 -4.77 -19.68
N HIS A 208 10.92 -5.74 -19.72
CA HIS A 208 10.60 -7.11 -20.12
C HIS A 208 9.60 -7.76 -19.15
N ARG A 209 9.74 -7.55 -17.83
CA ARG A 209 8.81 -8.02 -16.81
C ARG A 209 7.41 -7.40 -16.98
N PHE A 210 7.31 -6.11 -17.28
CA PHE A 210 6.04 -5.49 -17.60
C PHE A 210 5.33 -6.17 -18.78
N TRP A 211 6.06 -6.39 -19.89
CA TRP A 211 5.49 -7.08 -21.05
C TRP A 211 5.06 -8.51 -20.75
N ILE A 212 5.88 -9.26 -20.01
CA ILE A 212 5.51 -10.61 -19.58
C ILE A 212 4.23 -10.54 -18.74
N SER A 213 4.17 -9.66 -17.73
CA SER A 213 3.00 -9.54 -16.86
C SER A 213 1.73 -9.30 -17.66
N VAL A 214 1.74 -8.37 -18.61
CA VAL A 214 0.60 -8.07 -19.48
C VAL A 214 0.26 -9.26 -20.39
N CYS A 215 1.25 -9.90 -21.03
CA CYS A 215 1.03 -11.07 -21.89
C CYS A 215 0.44 -12.26 -21.12
N TYR A 216 0.75 -12.38 -19.83
CA TYR A 216 0.18 -13.42 -18.95
C TYR A 216 -1.11 -12.96 -18.26
N GLY A 217 -1.59 -11.76 -18.61
CA GLY A 217 -2.88 -11.23 -18.20
C GLY A 217 -2.93 -10.62 -16.81
N GLY A 218 -1.81 -10.12 -16.32
CA GLY A 218 -1.71 -9.34 -15.09
C GLY A 218 -1.16 -7.94 -15.36
N TYR A 219 -0.77 -7.27 -14.29
CA TYR A 219 -0.17 -5.93 -14.32
C TYR A 219 1.11 -5.95 -13.47
N ALA A 220 2.02 -5.04 -13.75
CA ALA A 220 3.21 -4.83 -12.93
C ALA A 220 3.37 -3.35 -12.57
N GLY A 221 3.85 -3.09 -11.35
CA GLY A 221 4.22 -1.77 -10.88
C GLY A 221 5.71 -1.50 -11.05
N HIS A 222 6.08 -0.25 -11.28
CA HIS A 222 7.46 0.22 -11.17
C HIS A 222 7.72 0.57 -9.70
N GLY A 223 8.74 -0.04 -9.12
CA GLY A 223 9.21 0.32 -7.79
C GLY A 223 10.15 1.54 -7.79
N GLU A 224 10.78 1.80 -6.67
CA GLU A 224 11.68 2.93 -6.42
C GLU A 224 12.90 2.98 -7.35
#